data_5541b8c824cfeedfb8faefa33b8679fe
#
_entry.id   5541b8c824cfeedfb8faefa33b8679fe
#
_cell.length_a   1.000
_cell.length_b   1.000
_cell.length_c   1.000
_cell.angle_alpha   90.00
_cell.angle_beta   90.00
_cell.angle_gamma   90.00
#
_symmetry.space_group_name_H-M   'P 1'
#
loop_
_entity.id
_entity.type
_entity.pdbx_description
1 polymer ?
#
loop_
_entity_poly.entity_id
_entity_poly.type
_entity_poly.pdbx_seq_one_letter_code
_entity_poly.pdbx_strand_id
1 'polypeptide(L)'
;MGVLAVFVGGAMKKILASHLSTAPTLVAWLGVTVLVERLWAFCMPALLLLMLLGLVWCLHSTTRTGPPPPPLSAQGKAVFITGCDSGFGHATAKRLDSLGFEVFATVLDLSGEGARELQRTCSPHLTLLQVDITQPQQVDQALLDTRAKLGLRGLWALVNNAGVCVNYGDAELSLMSNFRGCMEVNFFGTLSVTKSFLPLLRQAKGRVITISSPAGDQPFPCLAAYGASKAALNLLIATLRHELEPWGVQVSTILPSSYKTGQSTNQAYWEKQHRRLLQGLSPALLEEYGEDYVTETKELFQSYASHANPDLTPVVDAIVQALLSPQPRVRYFAGPGVGLMYFIHSYCPSSISNRFLQKLFVKKKLMPRALRKQSSFDLNLSLHNNNNNNNEEEKLK
;
A
#
# COMPACT_ATOMS: atom_id res chain seq x y z
N MET A 1 13.82 -38.32 -14.23
CA MET A 1 14.71 -39.19 -15.04
C MET A 1 14.48 -39.05 -16.56
N GLY A 2 13.26 -39.06 -17.10
CA GLY A 2 13.03 -38.96 -18.56
C GLY A 2 13.55 -37.72 -19.28
N VAL A 3 13.46 -36.55 -18.67
CA VAL A 3 13.89 -35.28 -19.31
C VAL A 3 15.40 -35.15 -19.36
N LEU A 4 16.12 -35.66 -18.37
CA LEU A 4 17.60 -35.67 -18.37
C LEU A 4 18.16 -36.63 -19.41
N ALA A 5 17.54 -37.80 -19.63
CA ALA A 5 17.93 -38.79 -20.64
C ALA A 5 17.74 -38.25 -22.05
N VAL A 6 16.69 -37.47 -22.33
CA VAL A 6 16.45 -36.86 -23.65
C VAL A 6 17.47 -35.73 -23.93
N PHE A 7 17.84 -34.94 -22.91
CA PHE A 7 18.81 -33.86 -23.04
C PHE A 7 20.23 -34.40 -23.25
N VAL A 8 20.62 -35.45 -22.52
CA VAL A 8 21.90 -36.12 -22.65
C VAL A 8 22.00 -36.85 -24.00
N GLY A 9 20.92 -37.53 -24.45
CA GLY A 9 20.87 -38.18 -25.76
C GLY A 9 20.94 -37.18 -26.94
N GLY A 10 20.33 -36.02 -26.86
CA GLY A 10 20.38 -34.96 -27.85
C GLY A 10 21.77 -34.29 -27.93
N ALA A 11 22.41 -34.06 -26.79
CA ALA A 11 23.74 -33.52 -26.70
C ALA A 11 24.82 -34.51 -27.25
N MET A 12 24.71 -35.79 -26.90
CA MET A 12 25.60 -36.83 -27.45
C MET A 12 25.49 -36.99 -28.94
N LYS A 13 24.30 -36.92 -29.55
CA LYS A 13 24.13 -36.99 -31.00
C LYS A 13 24.80 -35.81 -31.74
N LYS A 14 24.75 -34.61 -31.19
CA LYS A 14 25.43 -33.42 -31.74
C LYS A 14 26.96 -33.51 -31.57
N ILE A 15 27.44 -34.10 -30.48
CA ILE A 15 28.88 -34.22 -30.19
C ILE A 15 29.54 -35.33 -31.05
N LEU A 16 28.82 -36.44 -31.31
CA LEU A 16 29.30 -37.48 -32.23
C LEU A 16 29.37 -37.03 -33.71
N ALA A 17 28.62 -36.01 -34.09
CA ALA A 17 28.60 -35.46 -35.43
C ALA A 17 29.74 -34.43 -35.71
N SER A 18 30.42 -33.92 -34.70
CA SER A 18 31.54 -32.98 -34.81
C SER A 18 32.84 -33.63 -34.34
N HIS A 19 33.68 -33.98 -35.30
CA HIS A 19 35.06 -34.50 -35.21
C HIS A 19 35.85 -34.54 -33.91
N LEU A 20 36.52 -35.63 -33.69
CA LEU A 20 37.56 -36.14 -32.82
C LEU A 20 38.44 -35.21 -31.94
N SER A 21 38.25 -33.93 -31.92
CA SER A 21 38.92 -33.00 -30.99
C SER A 21 38.18 -32.78 -29.65
N THR A 22 37.14 -33.57 -29.37
CA THR A 22 36.18 -33.35 -28.31
C THR A 22 36.33 -34.23 -27.05
N ALA A 23 37.37 -35.08 -26.99
CA ALA A 23 37.61 -35.94 -25.84
C ALA A 23 37.70 -35.18 -24.49
N PRO A 24 38.43 -34.07 -24.39
CA PRO A 24 38.50 -33.32 -23.13
C PRO A 24 37.18 -32.65 -22.74
N THR A 25 36.37 -32.23 -23.74
CA THR A 25 35.05 -31.65 -23.49
C THR A 25 34.02 -32.69 -23.03
N LEU A 26 34.08 -33.92 -23.57
CA LEU A 26 33.25 -35.04 -23.12
C LEU A 26 33.54 -35.43 -21.66
N VAL A 27 34.82 -35.49 -21.28
CA VAL A 27 35.25 -35.78 -19.93
C VAL A 27 34.81 -34.68 -18.96
N ALA A 28 34.92 -33.41 -19.38
CA ALA A 28 34.45 -32.29 -18.59
C ALA A 28 32.91 -32.31 -18.38
N TRP A 29 32.15 -32.60 -19.44
CA TRP A 29 30.70 -32.75 -19.35
C TRP A 29 30.25 -33.93 -18.47
N LEU A 30 30.92 -35.09 -18.58
CA LEU A 30 30.69 -36.23 -17.69
C LEU A 30 31.03 -35.89 -16.24
N GLY A 31 32.13 -35.18 -16.02
CA GLY A 31 32.48 -34.70 -14.67
C GLY A 31 31.45 -33.72 -14.08
N VAL A 32 30.97 -32.77 -14.89
CA VAL A 32 29.91 -31.84 -14.47
C VAL A 32 28.61 -32.57 -14.20
N THR A 33 28.18 -33.53 -15.04
CA THR A 33 26.93 -34.29 -14.81
C THR A 33 27.01 -35.12 -13.53
N VAL A 34 28.11 -35.82 -13.29
CA VAL A 34 28.32 -36.58 -12.06
C VAL A 34 28.35 -35.66 -10.82
N LEU A 35 28.99 -34.49 -10.94
CA LEU A 35 29.03 -33.50 -9.87
C LEU A 35 27.61 -32.97 -9.55
N VAL A 36 26.84 -32.64 -10.56
CA VAL A 36 25.45 -32.17 -10.42
C VAL A 36 24.56 -33.24 -9.83
N GLU A 37 24.68 -34.50 -10.25
CA GLU A 37 23.95 -35.64 -9.65
C GLU A 37 24.32 -35.84 -8.18
N ARG A 38 25.60 -35.77 -7.84
CA ARG A 38 26.06 -35.92 -6.44
C ARG A 38 25.59 -34.76 -5.57
N LEU A 39 25.70 -33.53 -6.06
CA LEU A 39 25.19 -32.35 -5.37
C LEU A 39 23.67 -32.45 -5.19
N TRP A 40 22.93 -32.87 -6.21
CA TRP A 40 21.48 -33.06 -6.15
C TRP A 40 21.10 -34.12 -5.13
N ALA A 41 21.75 -35.30 -5.16
CA ALA A 41 21.53 -36.40 -4.24
C ALA A 41 21.84 -36.01 -2.79
N PHE A 42 22.79 -35.11 -2.55
CA PHE A 42 23.13 -34.62 -1.21
C PHE A 42 22.22 -33.45 -0.75
N CYS A 43 21.90 -32.51 -1.62
CA CYS A 43 21.13 -31.33 -1.27
C CYS A 43 19.63 -31.61 -1.10
N MET A 44 19.05 -32.53 -1.88
CA MET A 44 17.62 -32.83 -1.81
C MET A 44 17.17 -33.42 -0.47
N PRO A 45 17.86 -34.43 0.11
CA PRO A 45 17.52 -34.92 1.45
C PRO A 45 17.66 -33.88 2.55
N ALA A 46 18.69 -33.01 2.45
CA ALA A 46 18.89 -31.91 3.40
C ALA A 46 17.77 -30.87 3.32
N LEU A 47 17.36 -30.49 2.10
CA LEU A 47 16.22 -29.59 1.89
C LEU A 47 14.91 -30.18 2.39
N LEU A 48 14.64 -31.47 2.13
CA LEU A 48 13.46 -32.16 2.64
C LEU A 48 13.46 -32.23 4.16
N LEU A 49 14.61 -32.49 4.78
CA LEU A 49 14.75 -32.48 6.23
C LEU A 49 14.49 -31.11 6.83
N LEU A 50 15.04 -30.04 6.22
CA LEU A 50 14.78 -28.66 6.64
C LEU A 50 13.31 -28.28 6.48
N MET A 51 12.66 -28.69 5.41
CA MET A 51 11.22 -28.47 5.23
C MET A 51 10.38 -29.23 6.27
N LEU A 52 10.74 -30.48 6.56
CA LEU A 52 10.10 -31.27 7.62
C LEU A 52 10.30 -30.66 9.01
N LEU A 53 11.52 -30.23 9.34
CA LEU A 53 11.82 -29.54 10.60
C LEU A 53 11.05 -28.22 10.70
N GLY A 54 10.97 -27.44 9.61
CA GLY A 54 10.17 -26.23 9.49
C GLY A 54 8.67 -26.49 9.70
N LEU A 55 8.16 -27.56 9.10
CA LEU A 55 6.76 -28.00 9.27
C LEU A 55 6.48 -28.45 10.72
N VAL A 56 7.34 -29.26 11.30
CA VAL A 56 7.24 -29.72 12.70
C VAL A 56 7.31 -28.52 13.65
N TRP A 57 8.23 -27.56 13.40
CA TRP A 57 8.32 -26.35 14.20
C TRP A 57 7.07 -25.48 14.04
N CYS A 58 6.54 -25.33 12.84
CA CYS A 58 5.29 -24.61 12.57
C CYS A 58 4.10 -25.26 13.28
N LEU A 59 3.94 -26.58 13.15
CA LEU A 59 2.90 -27.34 13.85
C LEU A 59 3.05 -27.23 15.37
N HIS A 60 4.27 -27.34 15.88
CA HIS A 60 4.54 -27.22 17.31
C HIS A 60 4.28 -25.79 17.83
N SER A 61 4.62 -24.76 17.06
CA SER A 61 4.32 -23.37 17.42
C SER A 61 2.80 -23.08 17.42
N THR A 62 2.05 -23.66 16.48
CA THR A 62 0.58 -23.52 16.43
C THR A 62 -0.13 -24.28 17.55
N THR A 63 0.41 -25.42 17.99
CA THR A 63 -0.18 -26.21 19.10
C THR A 63 0.14 -25.64 20.48
N ARG A 64 1.20 -24.84 20.61
CA ARG A 64 1.55 -24.17 21.87
C ARG A 64 0.77 -22.88 22.14
N THR A 65 0.10 -22.32 21.16
CA THR A 65 -0.80 -21.19 21.37
C THR A 65 -2.11 -21.73 21.93
N GLY A 66 -2.31 -21.62 23.24
CA GLY A 66 -3.64 -21.79 23.85
C GLY A 66 -4.68 -20.90 23.16
N PRO A 67 -5.97 -21.05 23.46
CA PRO A 67 -6.99 -20.17 22.89
C PRO A 67 -6.58 -18.71 23.08
N PRO A 68 -6.77 -17.86 22.07
CA PRO A 68 -6.37 -16.46 22.17
C PRO A 68 -7.05 -15.84 23.40
N PRO A 69 -6.32 -15.03 24.18
CA PRO A 69 -6.89 -14.41 25.35
C PRO A 69 -8.11 -13.56 24.94
N PRO A 70 -9.15 -13.48 25.80
CA PRO A 70 -10.36 -12.74 25.47
C PRO A 70 -10.06 -11.27 25.19
N PRO A 71 -10.82 -10.63 24.30
CA PRO A 71 -10.65 -9.21 24.00
C PRO A 71 -10.85 -8.36 25.28
N LEU A 72 -10.12 -7.27 25.33
CA LEU A 72 -10.24 -6.28 26.43
C LEU A 72 -11.61 -5.59 26.37
N SER A 73 -12.16 -5.21 27.54
CA SER A 73 -13.37 -4.39 27.59
C SER A 73 -13.14 -3.00 26.98
N ALA A 74 -14.15 -2.48 26.30
CA ALA A 74 -14.19 -1.09 25.81
C ALA A 74 -14.53 -0.07 26.89
N GLN A 75 -15.27 -0.51 27.92
CA GLN A 75 -15.79 0.36 28.97
C GLN A 75 -14.69 1.13 29.71
N GLY A 76 -14.91 2.42 29.94
CA GLY A 76 -13.94 3.30 30.60
C GLY A 76 -12.73 3.68 29.76
N LYS A 77 -12.66 3.25 28.50
CA LYS A 77 -11.58 3.57 27.58
C LYS A 77 -11.97 4.69 26.64
N ALA A 78 -11.08 5.66 26.49
CA ALA A 78 -11.26 6.81 25.62
C ALA A 78 -10.37 6.70 24.36
N VAL A 79 -10.92 7.03 23.20
CA VAL A 79 -10.22 6.98 21.90
C VAL A 79 -10.34 8.32 21.20
N PHE A 80 -9.21 8.84 20.71
CA PHE A 80 -9.17 10.04 19.86
C PHE A 80 -8.97 9.61 18.41
N ILE A 81 -9.80 10.09 17.49
CA ILE A 81 -9.80 9.70 16.07
C ILE A 81 -9.69 10.94 15.18
N THR A 82 -8.71 10.99 14.29
CA THR A 82 -8.56 12.09 13.35
C THR A 82 -9.32 11.84 12.04
N GLY A 83 -9.98 12.90 11.48
CA GLY A 83 -10.61 12.86 10.15
C GLY A 83 -11.87 11.98 10.10
N CYS A 84 -12.86 12.32 10.90
CA CYS A 84 -14.13 11.59 10.99
C CYS A 84 -15.25 12.20 10.12
N ASP A 85 -14.92 13.11 9.20
CA ASP A 85 -15.88 13.70 8.27
C ASP A 85 -16.53 12.64 7.36
N SER A 86 -15.81 11.58 7.01
CA SER A 86 -16.27 10.52 6.13
C SER A 86 -15.37 9.27 6.21
N GLY A 87 -15.72 8.22 5.46
CA GLY A 87 -14.87 7.05 5.24
C GLY A 87 -14.54 6.27 6.52
N PHE A 88 -13.28 5.82 6.65
CA PHE A 88 -12.87 4.95 7.75
C PHE A 88 -13.01 5.61 9.12
N GLY A 89 -12.64 6.90 9.27
CA GLY A 89 -12.73 7.61 10.54
C GLY A 89 -14.17 7.72 11.01
N HIS A 90 -15.08 8.09 10.13
CA HIS A 90 -16.51 8.19 10.40
C HIS A 90 -17.11 6.83 10.84
N ALA A 91 -16.87 5.78 10.04
CA ALA A 91 -17.36 4.43 10.34
C ALA A 91 -16.76 3.89 11.65
N THR A 92 -15.47 4.18 11.91
CA THR A 92 -14.80 3.80 13.15
C THR A 92 -15.39 4.52 14.35
N ALA A 93 -15.65 5.82 14.26
CA ALA A 93 -16.25 6.60 15.36
C ALA A 93 -17.61 6.02 15.76
N LYS A 94 -18.49 5.74 14.79
CA LYS A 94 -19.80 5.09 15.04
C LYS A 94 -19.64 3.71 15.69
N ARG A 95 -18.71 2.90 15.17
CA ARG A 95 -18.49 1.56 15.69
C ARG A 95 -17.95 1.56 17.11
N LEU A 96 -16.98 2.44 17.41
CA LEU A 96 -16.40 2.52 18.75
C LEU A 96 -17.42 3.07 19.79
N ASP A 97 -18.22 4.06 19.41
CA ASP A 97 -19.31 4.54 20.23
C ASP A 97 -20.30 3.41 20.56
N SER A 98 -20.71 2.61 19.56
CA SER A 98 -21.60 1.46 19.77
C SER A 98 -21.01 0.36 20.67
N LEU A 99 -19.68 0.27 20.78
CA LEU A 99 -18.98 -0.66 21.67
C LEU A 99 -18.80 -0.12 23.09
N GLY A 100 -19.20 1.13 23.36
CA GLY A 100 -19.12 1.76 24.68
C GLY A 100 -17.79 2.44 24.99
N PHE A 101 -17.00 2.79 23.96
CA PHE A 101 -15.87 3.70 24.15
C PHE A 101 -16.34 5.14 24.35
N GLU A 102 -15.56 5.92 25.07
CA GLU A 102 -15.63 7.38 25.00
C GLU A 102 -14.83 7.83 23.75
N VAL A 103 -15.51 8.48 22.79
CA VAL A 103 -14.93 8.79 21.49
C VAL A 103 -14.75 10.29 21.30
N PHE A 104 -13.54 10.74 21.03
CA PHE A 104 -13.21 12.08 20.56
C PHE A 104 -13.00 12.01 19.04
N ALA A 105 -13.99 12.42 18.28
CA ALA A 105 -13.96 12.36 16.82
C ALA A 105 -13.69 13.74 16.24
N THR A 106 -12.59 13.88 15.44
CA THR A 106 -12.30 15.16 14.83
C THR A 106 -12.86 15.26 13.43
N VAL A 107 -13.35 16.42 13.07
CA VAL A 107 -13.88 16.78 11.77
C VAL A 107 -13.28 18.11 11.31
N LEU A 108 -13.22 18.37 10.00
CA LEU A 108 -12.78 19.66 9.46
C LEU A 108 -13.88 20.74 9.60
N ASP A 109 -15.15 20.34 9.53
CA ASP A 109 -16.29 21.22 9.59
C ASP A 109 -17.40 20.61 10.44
N LEU A 110 -17.70 21.23 11.58
CA LEU A 110 -18.80 20.83 12.48
C LEU A 110 -20.19 20.99 11.84
N SER A 111 -20.32 21.86 10.82
CA SER A 111 -21.54 22.04 10.06
C SER A 111 -21.66 21.04 8.89
N GLY A 112 -20.63 20.23 8.65
CA GLY A 112 -20.58 19.22 7.59
C GLY A 112 -21.58 18.09 7.80
N GLU A 113 -21.94 17.39 6.72
CA GLU A 113 -22.90 16.29 6.76
C GLU A 113 -22.44 15.15 7.69
N GLY A 114 -21.15 14.77 7.60
CA GLY A 114 -20.59 13.73 8.47
C GLY A 114 -20.65 14.06 9.95
N ALA A 115 -20.33 15.31 10.31
CA ALA A 115 -20.45 15.77 11.70
C ALA A 115 -21.91 15.71 12.21
N ARG A 116 -22.86 16.20 11.41
CA ARG A 116 -24.29 16.15 11.73
C ARG A 116 -24.80 14.71 11.84
N GLU A 117 -24.33 13.81 11.00
CA GLU A 117 -24.68 12.38 11.09
C GLU A 117 -24.18 11.77 12.40
N LEU A 118 -22.89 11.98 12.75
CA LEU A 118 -22.33 11.51 14.01
C LEU A 118 -23.12 12.05 15.21
N GLN A 119 -23.44 13.35 15.22
CA GLN A 119 -24.22 14.00 16.26
C GLN A 119 -25.61 13.38 16.46
N ARG A 120 -26.25 13.01 15.35
CA ARG A 120 -27.61 12.44 15.35
C ARG A 120 -27.64 10.97 15.74
N THR A 121 -26.61 10.20 15.37
CA THR A 121 -26.65 8.72 15.44
C THR A 121 -25.82 8.13 16.56
N CYS A 122 -24.88 8.88 17.13
CA CYS A 122 -24.01 8.40 18.20
C CYS A 122 -24.53 8.82 19.59
N SER A 123 -24.00 8.17 20.61
CA SER A 123 -24.35 8.42 22.00
C SER A 123 -23.73 9.73 22.54
N PRO A 124 -24.12 10.22 23.73
CA PRO A 124 -23.46 11.36 24.37
C PRO A 124 -22.00 11.12 24.76
N HIS A 125 -21.49 9.88 24.63
CA HIS A 125 -20.09 9.56 24.86
C HIS A 125 -19.19 9.93 23.66
N LEU A 126 -19.78 10.28 22.51
CA LEU A 126 -19.04 10.81 21.38
C LEU A 126 -18.98 12.34 21.46
N THR A 127 -17.77 12.86 21.43
CA THR A 127 -17.47 14.29 21.38
C THR A 127 -16.91 14.64 20.00
N LEU A 128 -17.55 15.60 19.32
CA LEU A 128 -17.02 16.17 18.07
C LEU A 128 -16.08 17.34 18.38
N LEU A 129 -14.94 17.36 17.71
CA LEU A 129 -13.95 18.44 17.76
C LEU A 129 -13.62 18.89 16.34
N GLN A 130 -13.59 20.22 16.13
CA GLN A 130 -13.14 20.75 14.84
C GLN A 130 -11.62 20.85 14.84
N VAL A 131 -10.97 20.06 13.98
CA VAL A 131 -9.50 19.98 13.94
C VAL A 131 -9.00 19.77 12.52
N ASP A 132 -8.29 20.74 12.00
CA ASP A 132 -7.35 20.54 10.90
C ASP A 132 -5.97 20.18 11.50
N ILE A 133 -5.54 18.95 11.28
CA ILE A 133 -4.28 18.43 11.86
C ILE A 133 -3.02 19.15 11.33
N THR A 134 -3.14 19.95 10.27
CA THR A 134 -2.05 20.79 9.76
C THR A 134 -1.92 22.11 10.53
N GLN A 135 -2.86 22.42 11.43
CA GLN A 135 -2.87 23.63 12.25
C GLN A 135 -2.49 23.31 13.70
N PRO A 136 -1.25 23.59 14.15
CA PRO A 136 -0.78 23.24 15.48
C PRO A 136 -1.71 23.76 16.60
N GLN A 137 -2.25 24.98 16.46
CA GLN A 137 -3.12 25.59 17.45
C GLN A 137 -4.43 24.80 17.63
N GLN A 138 -4.97 24.24 16.55
CA GLN A 138 -6.18 23.41 16.65
C GLN A 138 -5.89 22.05 17.30
N VAL A 139 -4.70 21.48 17.02
CA VAL A 139 -4.24 20.24 17.67
C VAL A 139 -4.06 20.46 19.18
N ASP A 140 -3.44 21.57 19.57
CA ASP A 140 -3.23 21.92 20.99
C ASP A 140 -4.55 22.17 21.70
N GLN A 141 -5.50 22.87 21.08
CA GLN A 141 -6.83 23.08 21.65
C GLN A 141 -7.58 21.75 21.83
N ALA A 142 -7.54 20.87 20.82
CA ALA A 142 -8.16 19.55 20.91
C ALA A 142 -7.55 18.68 22.04
N LEU A 143 -6.23 18.79 22.26
CA LEU A 143 -5.57 18.15 23.39
C LEU A 143 -6.10 18.68 24.73
N LEU A 144 -6.24 20.01 24.88
CA LEU A 144 -6.77 20.63 26.10
C LEU A 144 -8.21 20.19 26.38
N ASP A 145 -9.08 20.21 25.37
CA ASP A 145 -10.48 19.79 25.48
C ASP A 145 -10.58 18.30 25.83
N THR A 146 -9.79 17.46 25.20
CA THR A 146 -9.72 16.03 25.50
C THR A 146 -9.25 15.79 26.92
N ARG A 147 -8.18 16.47 27.35
CA ARG A 147 -7.63 16.35 28.70
C ARG A 147 -8.61 16.81 29.79
N ALA A 148 -9.34 17.90 29.53
CA ALA A 148 -10.36 18.42 30.45
C ALA A 148 -11.48 17.36 30.68
N LYS A 149 -11.92 16.66 29.66
CA LYS A 149 -12.93 15.59 29.76
C LYS A 149 -12.39 14.31 30.40
N LEU A 150 -11.15 13.94 30.10
CA LEU A 150 -10.51 12.75 30.65
C LEU A 150 -10.18 12.90 32.15
N GLY A 151 -9.95 14.11 32.62
CA GLY A 151 -9.48 14.39 33.99
C GLY A 151 -8.13 13.70 34.27
N LEU A 152 -8.11 12.85 35.30
CA LEU A 152 -6.91 12.09 35.68
C LEU A 152 -6.72 10.80 34.87
N ARG A 153 -7.65 10.45 33.98
CA ARG A 153 -7.52 9.28 33.09
C ARG A 153 -6.59 9.62 31.94
N GLY A 154 -5.79 8.66 31.51
CA GLY A 154 -5.05 8.78 30.27
C GLY A 154 -5.91 8.45 29.04
N LEU A 155 -5.39 8.66 27.85
CA LEU A 155 -6.02 8.28 26.60
C LEU A 155 -5.68 6.82 26.25
N TRP A 156 -6.71 5.98 26.10
CA TRP A 156 -6.50 4.57 25.73
C TRP A 156 -5.93 4.41 24.32
N ALA A 157 -6.43 5.19 23.34
CA ALA A 157 -5.88 5.10 22.02
C ALA A 157 -5.99 6.40 21.23
N LEU A 158 -4.99 6.59 20.35
CA LEU A 158 -5.00 7.54 19.25
C LEU A 158 -5.14 6.76 17.93
N VAL A 159 -6.16 7.07 17.15
CA VAL A 159 -6.37 6.56 15.79
C VAL A 159 -6.02 7.67 14.79
N ASN A 160 -4.83 7.63 14.24
CA ASN A 160 -4.38 8.50 13.18
C ASN A 160 -5.00 8.03 11.85
N ASN A 161 -6.15 8.60 11.50
CA ASN A 161 -6.88 8.24 10.30
C ASN A 161 -6.88 9.36 9.24
N ALA A 162 -6.83 10.64 9.65
CA ALA A 162 -6.79 11.74 8.71
C ALA A 162 -5.69 11.55 7.65
N GLY A 163 -6.03 11.76 6.39
CA GLY A 163 -5.11 11.59 5.28
C GLY A 163 -5.73 12.00 3.95
N VAL A 164 -4.89 12.42 3.03
CA VAL A 164 -5.31 12.90 1.72
C VAL A 164 -4.46 12.29 0.61
N CYS A 165 -5.09 12.10 -0.55
CA CYS A 165 -4.42 11.93 -1.83
C CYS A 165 -4.74 13.17 -2.68
N VAL A 166 -3.73 14.01 -2.95
CA VAL A 166 -3.96 15.34 -3.54
C VAL A 166 -4.11 15.26 -5.06
N ASN A 167 -3.39 14.34 -5.70
CA ASN A 167 -3.50 14.08 -7.13
C ASN A 167 -3.13 12.64 -7.46
N TYR A 168 -3.35 12.28 -8.72
CA TYR A 168 -2.85 11.08 -9.38
C TYR A 168 -2.26 11.49 -10.73
N GLY A 169 -1.23 10.80 -11.16
CA GLY A 169 -0.50 11.05 -12.40
C GLY A 169 0.99 10.80 -12.21
N ASP A 170 1.70 10.77 -13.32
CA ASP A 170 3.14 10.55 -13.31
C ASP A 170 3.84 11.57 -12.42
N ALA A 171 4.95 11.14 -11.81
CA ALA A 171 5.70 11.99 -10.89
C ALA A 171 6.18 13.29 -11.55
N GLU A 172 6.57 13.21 -12.82
CA GLU A 172 7.01 14.36 -13.61
C GLU A 172 5.89 15.38 -13.85
N LEU A 173 4.65 14.90 -14.06
CA LEU A 173 3.48 15.77 -14.24
C LEU A 173 2.93 16.30 -12.91
N SER A 174 3.25 15.64 -11.80
CA SER A 174 2.74 16.03 -10.48
C SER A 174 3.40 17.32 -9.99
N LEU A 175 2.59 18.31 -9.63
CA LEU A 175 3.07 19.60 -9.12
C LEU A 175 3.77 19.43 -7.76
N MET A 176 4.81 20.24 -7.49
CA MET A 176 5.47 20.24 -6.17
C MET A 176 4.50 20.52 -5.01
N SER A 177 3.44 21.28 -5.25
CA SER A 177 2.36 21.50 -4.28
C SER A 177 1.61 20.22 -3.91
N ASN A 178 1.50 19.25 -4.82
CA ASN A 178 0.90 17.94 -4.54
C ASN A 178 1.75 17.14 -3.55
N PHE A 179 3.07 17.12 -3.75
CA PHE A 179 4.01 16.46 -2.82
C PHE A 179 3.95 17.12 -1.43
N ARG A 180 4.01 18.44 -1.37
CA ARG A 180 3.92 19.18 -0.11
C ARG A 180 2.57 18.94 0.57
N GLY A 181 1.45 19.03 -0.15
CA GLY A 181 0.12 18.82 0.42
C GLY A 181 -0.07 17.40 1.00
N CYS A 182 0.45 16.36 0.33
CA CYS A 182 0.44 15.01 0.88
C CYS A 182 1.32 14.90 2.14
N MET A 183 2.51 15.50 2.14
CA MET A 183 3.42 15.48 3.30
C MET A 183 2.83 16.24 4.49
N GLU A 184 2.26 17.42 4.28
CA GLU A 184 1.69 18.24 5.35
C GLU A 184 0.60 17.49 6.13
N VAL A 185 -0.34 16.86 5.43
CA VAL A 185 -1.43 16.14 6.10
C VAL A 185 -0.96 14.76 6.58
N ASN A 186 -0.47 13.93 5.66
CA ASN A 186 -0.26 12.51 5.94
C ASN A 186 0.91 12.24 6.90
N PHE A 187 1.92 13.12 6.88
CA PHE A 187 3.13 12.96 7.69
C PHE A 187 3.21 13.99 8.81
N PHE A 188 3.36 15.29 8.50
CA PHE A 188 3.58 16.31 9.53
C PHE A 188 2.38 16.50 10.44
N GLY A 189 1.15 16.54 9.90
CA GLY A 189 -0.06 16.63 10.69
C GLY A 189 -0.23 15.41 11.62
N THR A 190 -0.03 14.19 11.10
CA THR A 190 -0.06 12.96 11.89
C THR A 190 1.02 12.95 12.98
N LEU A 191 2.24 13.41 12.66
CA LEU A 191 3.32 13.53 13.64
C LEU A 191 2.97 14.54 14.73
N SER A 192 2.43 15.71 14.37
CA SER A 192 1.99 16.75 15.31
C SER A 192 1.00 16.19 16.32
N VAL A 193 -0.11 15.62 15.83
CA VAL A 193 -1.13 14.99 16.70
C VAL A 193 -0.52 13.91 17.57
N THR A 194 0.29 13.01 16.99
CA THR A 194 0.90 11.92 17.76
C THR A 194 1.74 12.46 18.90
N LYS A 195 2.65 13.42 18.63
CA LYS A 195 3.50 14.03 19.66
C LYS A 195 2.71 14.70 20.77
N SER A 196 1.68 15.48 20.41
CA SER A 196 0.84 16.18 21.40
C SER A 196 0.10 15.21 22.32
N PHE A 197 -0.37 14.07 21.80
CA PHE A 197 -1.15 13.10 22.59
C PHE A 197 -0.30 12.01 23.28
N LEU A 198 1.00 11.88 23.00
CA LEU A 198 1.88 10.88 23.66
C LEU A 198 1.84 10.91 25.18
N PRO A 199 1.81 12.08 25.89
CA PRO A 199 1.74 12.07 27.34
C PRO A 199 0.52 11.36 27.90
N LEU A 200 -0.67 11.55 27.27
CA LEU A 200 -1.91 10.89 27.69
C LEU A 200 -1.89 9.39 27.35
N LEU A 201 -1.26 9.02 26.24
CA LEU A 201 -1.09 7.62 25.84
C LEU A 201 -0.14 6.87 26.78
N ARG A 202 0.97 7.48 27.18
CA ARG A 202 1.90 6.90 28.17
C ARG A 202 1.22 6.70 29.52
N GLN A 203 0.42 7.67 29.95
CA GLN A 203 -0.34 7.60 31.21
C GLN A 203 -1.29 6.37 31.25
N ALA A 204 -1.94 6.06 30.13
CA ALA A 204 -2.83 4.91 30.03
C ALA A 204 -2.13 3.60 29.63
N LYS A 205 -0.82 3.60 29.33
CA LYS A 205 -0.15 2.52 28.60
C LYS A 205 -0.96 2.12 27.38
N GLY A 206 -1.35 3.12 26.62
CA GLY A 206 -2.37 3.04 25.58
C GLY A 206 -1.86 2.55 24.23
N ARG A 207 -2.47 3.01 23.13
CA ARG A 207 -2.19 2.52 21.77
C ARG A 207 -2.17 3.64 20.74
N VAL A 208 -1.28 3.51 19.76
CA VAL A 208 -1.26 4.32 18.55
C VAL A 208 -1.64 3.41 17.39
N ILE A 209 -2.74 3.74 16.71
CA ILE A 209 -3.21 3.02 15.52
C ILE A 209 -3.17 4.00 14.36
N THR A 210 -2.44 3.65 13.29
CA THR A 210 -2.28 4.54 12.14
C THR A 210 -2.80 3.87 10.88
N ILE A 211 -3.70 4.57 10.19
CA ILE A 211 -4.18 4.16 8.87
C ILE A 211 -3.15 4.60 7.84
N SER A 212 -2.46 3.62 7.27
CA SER A 212 -1.50 3.86 6.21
C SER A 212 -1.99 3.32 4.86
N SER A 213 -1.08 2.92 4.01
CA SER A 213 -1.39 2.39 2.68
C SER A 213 -0.28 1.46 2.22
N PRO A 214 -0.59 0.42 1.44
CA PRO A 214 0.41 -0.34 0.70
C PRO A 214 1.27 0.52 -0.22
N ALA A 215 0.77 1.66 -0.70
CA ALA A 215 1.52 2.61 -1.51
C ALA A 215 2.72 3.26 -0.78
N GLY A 216 2.80 3.13 0.55
CA GLY A 216 3.98 3.54 1.33
C GLY A 216 5.09 2.48 1.39
N ASP A 217 4.80 1.23 1.03
CA ASP A 217 5.78 0.14 1.05
C ASP A 217 6.08 -0.37 -0.38
N GLN A 218 5.24 -0.06 -1.36
CA GLN A 218 5.33 -0.58 -2.72
C GLN A 218 5.15 0.53 -3.76
N PRO A 219 5.85 0.46 -4.92
CA PRO A 219 5.79 1.49 -5.95
C PRO A 219 4.50 1.37 -6.77
N PHE A 220 3.51 2.20 -6.46
CA PHE A 220 2.28 2.31 -7.25
C PHE A 220 2.44 3.42 -8.29
N PRO A 221 2.35 3.11 -9.60
CA PRO A 221 2.34 4.12 -10.64
C PRO A 221 1.26 5.18 -10.39
N CYS A 222 1.52 6.41 -10.79
CA CYS A 222 0.64 7.56 -10.66
C CYS A 222 0.35 8.04 -9.23
N LEU A 223 0.96 7.46 -8.19
CA LEU A 223 0.76 7.82 -6.79
C LEU A 223 2.04 8.28 -6.07
N ALA A 224 3.02 8.83 -6.79
CA ALA A 224 4.33 9.18 -6.23
C ALA A 224 4.26 10.11 -5.01
N ALA A 225 3.49 11.20 -5.09
CA ALA A 225 3.34 12.15 -3.98
C ALA A 225 2.67 11.51 -2.76
N TYR A 226 1.60 10.76 -2.97
CA TYR A 226 0.89 10.04 -1.92
C TYR A 226 1.77 8.93 -1.32
N GLY A 227 2.36 8.08 -2.18
CA GLY A 227 3.22 6.97 -1.76
C GLY A 227 4.42 7.44 -0.94
N ALA A 228 5.11 8.51 -1.37
CA ALA A 228 6.21 9.09 -0.61
C ALA A 228 5.79 9.55 0.79
N SER A 229 4.62 10.20 0.92
CA SER A 229 4.10 10.62 2.23
C SER A 229 3.75 9.44 3.15
N LYS A 230 3.19 8.36 2.58
CA LYS A 230 2.86 7.14 3.34
C LYS A 230 4.11 6.30 3.65
N ALA A 231 5.16 6.36 2.83
CA ALA A 231 6.46 5.74 3.14
C ALA A 231 7.14 6.43 4.33
N ALA A 232 7.16 7.76 4.33
CA ALA A 232 7.66 8.52 5.48
C ALA A 232 6.86 8.20 6.75
N LEU A 233 5.53 8.12 6.66
CA LEU A 233 4.66 7.75 7.76
C LEU A 233 4.93 6.31 8.24
N ASN A 234 5.07 5.33 7.34
CA ASN A 234 5.31 3.93 7.70
C ASN A 234 6.62 3.78 8.50
N LEU A 235 7.68 4.46 8.07
CA LEU A 235 8.96 4.42 8.77
C LEU A 235 8.87 5.09 10.15
N LEU A 236 8.23 6.26 10.25
CA LEU A 236 7.99 6.94 11.51
C LEU A 236 7.26 6.04 12.51
N ILE A 237 6.15 5.43 12.09
CA ILE A 237 5.34 4.56 12.97
C ILE A 237 6.12 3.30 13.37
N ALA A 238 6.92 2.74 12.47
CA ALA A 238 7.80 1.61 12.79
C ALA A 238 8.86 1.99 13.83
N THR A 239 9.44 3.18 13.73
CA THR A 239 10.41 3.72 14.71
C THR A 239 9.73 3.96 16.06
N LEU A 240 8.60 4.67 16.07
CA LEU A 240 7.83 4.94 17.29
C LEU A 240 7.46 3.67 18.06
N ARG A 241 7.21 2.56 17.39
CA ARG A 241 6.91 1.29 18.04
C ARG A 241 8.03 0.85 18.98
N HIS A 242 9.29 0.98 18.55
CA HIS A 242 10.44 0.63 19.38
C HIS A 242 10.68 1.65 20.50
N GLU A 243 10.52 2.92 20.20
CA GLU A 243 10.72 4.01 21.17
C GLU A 243 9.66 4.02 22.27
N LEU A 244 8.43 3.58 21.97
CA LEU A 244 7.31 3.58 22.89
C LEU A 244 7.12 2.26 23.65
N GLU A 245 7.80 1.19 23.25
CA GLU A 245 7.76 -0.12 23.93
C GLU A 245 8.11 -0.02 25.43
N PRO A 246 9.19 0.69 25.86
CA PRO A 246 9.50 0.83 27.29
C PRO A 246 8.40 1.55 28.09
N TRP A 247 7.56 2.36 27.42
CA TRP A 247 6.44 3.06 28.02
C TRP A 247 5.16 2.20 28.09
N GLY A 248 5.20 0.99 27.56
CA GLY A 248 4.05 0.10 27.45
C GLY A 248 2.99 0.53 26.42
N VAL A 249 3.31 1.49 25.54
CA VAL A 249 2.41 1.96 24.48
C VAL A 249 2.54 1.06 23.26
N GLN A 250 1.43 0.48 22.84
CA GLN A 250 1.36 -0.41 21.69
C GLN A 250 1.16 0.39 20.39
N VAL A 251 1.86 0.01 19.32
CA VAL A 251 1.79 0.73 18.03
C VAL A 251 1.46 -0.24 16.90
N SER A 252 0.34 0.02 16.21
CA SER A 252 -0.16 -0.81 15.10
C SER A 252 -0.41 0.02 13.85
N THR A 253 -0.18 -0.59 12.69
CA THR A 253 -0.48 0.00 11.37
C THR A 253 -1.59 -0.78 10.69
N ILE A 254 -2.61 -0.09 10.20
CA ILE A 254 -3.66 -0.65 9.36
C ILE A 254 -3.32 -0.35 7.90
N LEU A 255 -3.36 -1.38 7.07
CA LEU A 255 -3.03 -1.33 5.64
C LEU A 255 -4.26 -1.76 4.83
N PRO A 256 -5.13 -0.81 4.47
CA PRO A 256 -6.34 -1.09 3.71
C PRO A 256 -6.04 -1.50 2.26
N SER A 257 -6.91 -2.34 1.68
CA SER A 257 -7.00 -2.47 0.23
C SER A 257 -7.66 -1.24 -0.40
N SER A 258 -8.19 -1.35 -1.62
CA SER A 258 -8.91 -0.23 -2.25
C SER A 258 -10.35 -0.18 -1.76
N TYR A 259 -10.75 0.96 -1.19
CA TYR A 259 -12.09 1.21 -0.65
C TYR A 259 -12.70 2.50 -1.19
N LYS A 260 -14.03 2.51 -1.31
CA LYS A 260 -14.81 3.72 -1.57
C LYS A 260 -14.84 4.57 -0.30
N THR A 261 -14.20 5.73 -0.34
CA THR A 261 -14.21 6.72 0.75
C THR A 261 -14.75 8.04 0.23
N GLY A 262 -15.11 8.96 1.12
CA GLY A 262 -15.64 10.27 0.72
C GLY A 262 -14.73 11.02 -0.26
N GLN A 263 -13.40 10.93 -0.08
CA GLN A 263 -12.45 11.55 -1.01
C GLN A 263 -12.35 10.79 -2.35
N SER A 264 -12.24 9.45 -2.32
CA SER A 264 -12.05 8.67 -3.55
C SER A 264 -13.24 8.76 -4.51
N THR A 265 -14.44 8.97 -3.99
CA THR A 265 -15.68 9.08 -4.76
C THR A 265 -16.09 10.52 -5.08
N ASN A 266 -15.40 11.53 -4.57
CA ASN A 266 -15.72 12.93 -4.79
C ASN A 266 -15.27 13.41 -6.17
N GLN A 267 -16.17 13.31 -7.14
CA GLN A 267 -15.89 13.68 -8.53
C GLN A 267 -15.54 15.18 -8.67
N ALA A 268 -16.22 16.06 -7.95
CA ALA A 268 -15.93 17.49 -8.01
C ALA A 268 -14.51 17.83 -7.50
N TYR A 269 -14.05 17.12 -6.48
CA TYR A 269 -12.67 17.23 -5.99
C TYR A 269 -11.66 16.84 -7.08
N TRP A 270 -11.85 15.69 -7.73
CA TRP A 270 -10.94 15.20 -8.76
C TRP A 270 -10.94 16.07 -10.02
N GLU A 271 -12.09 16.60 -10.41
CA GLU A 271 -12.17 17.59 -11.51
C GLU A 271 -11.41 18.89 -11.19
N LYS A 272 -11.49 19.35 -9.94
CA LYS A 272 -10.72 20.51 -9.48
C LYS A 272 -9.21 20.22 -9.50
N GLN A 273 -8.76 19.03 -9.06
CA GLN A 273 -7.35 18.66 -9.10
C GLN A 273 -6.84 18.53 -10.55
N HIS A 274 -7.62 17.94 -11.44
CA HIS A 274 -7.30 17.81 -12.84
C HIS A 274 -7.10 19.18 -13.51
N ARG A 275 -8.02 20.13 -13.31
CA ARG A 275 -7.87 21.51 -13.83
C ARG A 275 -6.62 22.19 -13.28
N ARG A 276 -6.35 22.05 -11.99
CA ARG A 276 -5.12 22.61 -11.39
C ARG A 276 -3.85 22.00 -11.99
N LEU A 277 -3.87 20.71 -12.27
CA LEU A 277 -2.73 20.03 -12.89
C LEU A 277 -2.49 20.59 -14.29
N LEU A 278 -3.50 20.64 -15.15
CA LEU A 278 -3.38 21.19 -16.50
C LEU A 278 -2.91 22.66 -16.52
N GLN A 279 -3.40 23.49 -15.59
CA GLN A 279 -3.01 24.89 -15.45
C GLN A 279 -1.57 25.04 -14.94
N GLY A 280 -1.05 24.08 -14.18
CA GLY A 280 0.28 24.13 -13.59
C GLY A 280 1.38 23.48 -14.41
N LEU A 281 1.04 22.74 -15.48
CA LEU A 281 2.02 22.11 -16.37
C LEU A 281 2.65 23.15 -17.28
N SER A 282 3.94 22.96 -17.57
CA SER A 282 4.62 23.75 -18.59
C SER A 282 4.09 23.42 -20.00
N PRO A 283 4.07 24.40 -20.94
CA PRO A 283 3.66 24.14 -22.31
C PRO A 283 4.44 22.98 -22.97
N ALA A 284 5.73 22.85 -22.66
CA ALA A 284 6.56 21.77 -23.17
C ALA A 284 6.09 20.39 -22.71
N LEU A 285 5.83 20.21 -21.41
CA LEU A 285 5.29 18.94 -20.89
C LEU A 285 3.90 18.63 -21.45
N LEU A 286 3.08 19.66 -21.63
CA LEU A 286 1.75 19.49 -22.21
C LEU A 286 1.81 19.09 -23.69
N GLU A 287 2.82 19.56 -24.44
CA GLU A 287 3.06 19.14 -25.80
C GLU A 287 3.57 17.68 -25.89
N GLU A 288 4.49 17.30 -25.02
CA GLU A 288 5.10 15.95 -25.01
C GLU A 288 4.08 14.88 -24.57
N TYR A 289 3.38 15.10 -23.48
CA TYR A 289 2.43 14.15 -22.95
C TYR A 289 1.06 14.20 -23.64
N GLY A 290 0.57 15.40 -23.92
CA GLY A 290 -0.77 15.65 -24.43
C GLY A 290 -1.82 15.73 -23.32
N GLU A 291 -2.77 16.66 -23.46
CA GLU A 291 -3.90 16.81 -22.54
C GLU A 291 -4.76 15.56 -22.48
N ASP A 292 -4.87 14.85 -23.60
CA ASP A 292 -5.55 13.56 -23.71
C ASP A 292 -4.93 12.49 -22.79
N TYR A 293 -3.59 12.42 -22.68
CA TYR A 293 -2.91 11.52 -21.77
C TYR A 293 -3.25 11.81 -20.31
N VAL A 294 -3.23 13.07 -19.91
CA VAL A 294 -3.58 13.49 -18.53
C VAL A 294 -5.03 13.17 -18.22
N THR A 295 -5.93 13.35 -19.19
CA THR A 295 -7.36 13.04 -19.05
C THR A 295 -7.59 11.52 -18.96
N GLU A 296 -6.97 10.72 -19.83
CA GLU A 296 -7.05 9.26 -19.80
C GLU A 296 -6.50 8.69 -18.48
N THR A 297 -5.45 9.29 -17.92
CA THR A 297 -4.90 8.90 -16.60
C THR A 297 -5.92 9.16 -15.50
N LYS A 298 -6.63 10.30 -15.54
CA LYS A 298 -7.73 10.60 -14.61
C LYS A 298 -8.85 9.56 -14.71
N GLU A 299 -9.32 9.28 -15.90
CA GLU A 299 -10.39 8.32 -16.13
C GLU A 299 -10.02 6.92 -15.65
N LEU A 300 -8.78 6.50 -15.89
CA LEU A 300 -8.27 5.24 -15.40
C LEU A 300 -8.29 5.17 -13.87
N PHE A 301 -7.82 6.23 -13.20
CA PHE A 301 -7.85 6.30 -11.74
C PHE A 301 -9.29 6.28 -11.20
N GLN A 302 -10.20 7.04 -11.79
CA GLN A 302 -11.62 7.05 -11.41
C GLN A 302 -12.28 5.68 -11.64
N SER A 303 -11.91 4.97 -12.70
CA SER A 303 -12.34 3.60 -12.92
C SER A 303 -11.90 2.66 -11.80
N TYR A 304 -10.68 2.77 -11.30
CA TYR A 304 -10.25 1.99 -10.12
C TYR A 304 -11.04 2.36 -8.86
N ALA A 305 -11.27 3.65 -8.63
CA ALA A 305 -12.05 4.12 -7.49
C ALA A 305 -13.51 3.62 -7.54
N SER A 306 -14.10 3.54 -8.73
CA SER A 306 -15.48 3.03 -8.90
C SER A 306 -15.61 1.54 -8.59
N HIS A 307 -14.55 0.74 -8.79
CA HIS A 307 -14.52 -0.69 -8.51
C HIS A 307 -14.00 -1.02 -7.09
N ALA A 308 -13.65 -0.01 -6.31
CA ALA A 308 -13.19 -0.18 -4.94
C ALA A 308 -14.31 -0.74 -4.04
N ASN A 309 -13.94 -1.43 -2.96
CA ASN A 309 -14.89 -2.04 -2.05
C ASN A 309 -15.72 -0.97 -1.32
N PRO A 310 -17.05 -1.00 -1.37
CA PRO A 310 -17.90 -0.08 -0.61
C PRO A 310 -18.01 -0.43 0.88
N ASP A 311 -17.79 -1.70 1.25
CA ASP A 311 -17.88 -2.18 2.63
C ASP A 311 -16.59 -1.84 3.40
N LEU A 312 -16.67 -0.90 4.35
CA LEU A 312 -15.57 -0.45 5.19
C LEU A 312 -15.32 -1.36 6.42
N THR A 313 -16.22 -2.31 6.67
CA THR A 313 -16.19 -3.20 7.84
C THR A 313 -14.84 -3.88 8.06
N PRO A 314 -14.13 -4.42 7.03
CA PRO A 314 -12.84 -5.06 7.25
C PRO A 314 -11.78 -4.13 7.86
N VAL A 315 -11.82 -2.84 7.53
CA VAL A 315 -10.90 -1.84 8.07
C VAL A 315 -11.29 -1.47 9.50
N VAL A 316 -12.57 -1.23 9.74
CA VAL A 316 -13.12 -0.93 11.07
C VAL A 316 -12.85 -2.07 12.03
N ASP A 317 -13.07 -3.33 11.62
CA ASP A 317 -12.80 -4.50 12.44
C ASP A 317 -11.31 -4.67 12.75
N ALA A 318 -10.43 -4.39 11.79
CA ALA A 318 -8.99 -4.38 12.04
C ALA A 318 -8.58 -3.32 13.09
N ILE A 319 -9.20 -2.14 13.06
CA ILE A 319 -9.00 -1.10 14.08
C ILE A 319 -9.52 -1.59 15.45
N VAL A 320 -10.72 -2.15 15.50
CA VAL A 320 -11.31 -2.70 16.75
C VAL A 320 -10.43 -3.82 17.31
N GLN A 321 -9.94 -4.74 16.47
CA GLN A 321 -9.01 -5.77 16.89
C GLN A 321 -7.71 -5.18 17.45
N ALA A 322 -7.14 -4.17 16.80
CA ALA A 322 -5.95 -3.48 17.29
C ALA A 322 -6.19 -2.78 18.63
N LEU A 323 -7.41 -2.28 18.86
CA LEU A 323 -7.83 -1.62 20.12
C LEU A 323 -8.08 -2.59 21.27
N LEU A 324 -8.66 -3.74 21.00
CA LEU A 324 -9.16 -4.66 22.02
C LEU A 324 -8.34 -5.93 22.20
N SER A 325 -7.40 -6.25 21.28
CA SER A 325 -6.53 -7.42 21.48
C SER A 325 -5.56 -7.17 22.64
N PRO A 326 -5.40 -8.08 23.60
CA PRO A 326 -4.34 -7.99 24.61
C PRO A 326 -2.93 -7.91 24.00
N GLN A 327 -2.74 -8.54 22.86
CA GLN A 327 -1.48 -8.52 22.08
C GLN A 327 -1.81 -8.11 20.64
N PRO A 328 -1.88 -6.80 20.32
CA PRO A 328 -2.20 -6.34 18.99
C PRO A 328 -1.06 -6.66 18.01
N ARG A 329 -1.43 -6.98 16.78
CA ARG A 329 -0.46 -7.17 15.70
C ARG A 329 0.20 -5.83 15.34
N VAL A 330 1.42 -5.92 14.87
CA VAL A 330 2.16 -4.76 14.35
C VAL A 330 1.50 -4.20 13.09
N ARG A 331 1.03 -5.09 12.19
CA ARG A 331 0.38 -4.73 10.93
C ARG A 331 -0.90 -5.53 10.74
N TYR A 332 -1.94 -4.86 10.28
CA TYR A 332 -3.23 -5.42 9.89
C TYR A 332 -3.47 -5.19 8.41
N PHE A 333 -3.56 -6.25 7.66
CA PHE A 333 -3.92 -6.20 6.25
C PHE A 333 -5.45 -6.25 6.14
N ALA A 334 -6.07 -5.11 5.82
CA ALA A 334 -7.51 -4.97 5.84
C ALA A 334 -8.09 -4.99 4.42
N GLY A 335 -8.73 -6.09 4.07
CA GLY A 335 -9.38 -6.30 2.78
C GLY A 335 -8.70 -7.30 1.87
N PRO A 336 -9.36 -7.66 0.76
CA PRO A 336 -8.92 -8.73 -0.12
C PRO A 336 -7.62 -8.38 -0.85
N GLY A 337 -6.76 -9.37 -1.04
CA GLY A 337 -5.55 -9.29 -1.87
C GLY A 337 -4.34 -8.60 -1.23
N VAL A 338 -4.49 -7.77 -0.18
CA VAL A 338 -3.37 -7.03 0.43
C VAL A 338 -2.32 -7.98 0.98
N GLY A 339 -2.72 -9.00 1.72
CA GLY A 339 -1.79 -9.98 2.28
C GLY A 339 -0.99 -10.72 1.20
N LEU A 340 -1.65 -11.12 0.10
CA LEU A 340 -0.99 -11.76 -1.03
C LEU A 340 0.00 -10.81 -1.72
N MET A 341 -0.38 -9.56 -1.90
CA MET A 341 0.47 -8.53 -2.50
C MET A 341 1.75 -8.32 -1.66
N TYR A 342 1.63 -8.24 -0.33
CA TYR A 342 2.77 -8.16 0.58
C TYR A 342 3.62 -9.44 0.56
N PHE A 343 3.00 -10.61 0.48
CA PHE A 343 3.72 -11.88 0.35
C PHE A 343 4.58 -11.90 -0.93
N ILE A 344 3.98 -11.54 -2.08
CA ILE A 344 4.72 -11.48 -3.35
C ILE A 344 5.85 -10.45 -3.27
N HIS A 345 5.59 -9.26 -2.70
CA HIS A 345 6.59 -8.21 -2.57
C HIS A 345 7.77 -8.62 -1.68
N SER A 346 7.50 -9.34 -0.59
CA SER A 346 8.52 -9.69 0.42
C SER A 346 9.34 -10.93 0.08
N TYR A 347 8.76 -11.89 -0.65
CA TYR A 347 9.37 -13.20 -0.87
C TYR A 347 9.69 -13.53 -2.32
N CYS A 348 9.12 -12.81 -3.29
CA CYS A 348 9.46 -13.01 -4.70
C CYS A 348 10.56 -12.04 -5.15
N PRO A 349 11.38 -12.44 -6.16
CA PRO A 349 12.33 -11.51 -6.77
C PRO A 349 11.65 -10.23 -7.26
N SER A 350 12.35 -9.09 -7.14
CA SER A 350 11.81 -7.76 -7.50
C SER A 350 11.28 -7.68 -8.94
N SER A 351 11.88 -8.44 -9.88
CA SER A 351 11.39 -8.53 -11.26
C SER A 351 9.98 -9.12 -11.36
N ILE A 352 9.64 -10.13 -10.53
CA ILE A 352 8.31 -10.75 -10.46
C ILE A 352 7.34 -9.80 -9.77
N SER A 353 7.74 -9.25 -8.62
CA SER A 353 6.93 -8.30 -7.86
C SER A 353 6.56 -7.08 -8.70
N ASN A 354 7.52 -6.47 -9.39
CA ASN A 354 7.28 -5.31 -10.25
C ASN A 354 6.35 -5.64 -11.43
N ARG A 355 6.54 -6.80 -12.09
CA ARG A 355 5.62 -7.24 -13.16
C ARG A 355 4.20 -7.50 -12.65
N PHE A 356 4.07 -8.05 -11.44
CA PHE A 356 2.78 -8.26 -10.80
C PHE A 356 2.07 -6.93 -10.53
N LEU A 357 2.78 -5.96 -9.93
CA LEU A 357 2.24 -4.62 -9.66
C LEU A 357 1.86 -3.90 -10.96
N GLN A 358 2.71 -3.93 -11.98
CA GLN A 358 2.39 -3.35 -13.28
C GLN A 358 1.12 -3.95 -13.88
N LYS A 359 0.97 -5.27 -13.89
CA LYS A 359 -0.25 -5.91 -14.41
C LYS A 359 -1.50 -5.59 -13.59
N LEU A 360 -1.35 -5.38 -12.29
CA LEU A 360 -2.48 -5.05 -11.41
C LEU A 360 -3.00 -3.63 -11.65
N PHE A 361 -2.09 -2.67 -11.92
CA PHE A 361 -2.41 -1.24 -12.02
C PHE A 361 -2.39 -0.67 -13.44
N VAL A 362 -1.76 -1.33 -14.41
CA VAL A 362 -1.68 -0.86 -15.80
C VAL A 362 -2.54 -1.77 -16.69
N LYS A 363 -3.86 -1.68 -16.54
CA LYS A 363 -4.80 -2.42 -17.40
C LYS A 363 -4.83 -1.89 -18.83
N LYS A 364 -4.59 -0.59 -19.03
CA LYS A 364 -4.50 0.07 -20.32
C LYS A 364 -3.13 0.72 -20.43
N LYS A 365 -2.39 0.42 -21.48
CA LYS A 365 -1.10 1.06 -21.76
C LYS A 365 -1.37 2.47 -22.28
N LEU A 366 -1.33 3.45 -21.38
CA LEU A 366 -1.39 4.85 -21.75
C LEU A 366 -0.02 5.22 -22.36
N MET A 367 -0.03 5.95 -23.47
CA MET A 367 1.19 6.40 -24.15
C MET A 367 1.16 7.92 -24.30
N PRO A 368 2.19 8.63 -23.82
CA PRO A 368 2.37 10.06 -24.09
C PRO A 368 2.32 10.37 -25.59
N ARG A 369 1.87 11.55 -25.96
CA ARG A 369 1.71 12.00 -27.35
C ARG A 369 3.00 11.86 -28.18
N ALA A 370 4.14 12.23 -27.60
CA ALA A 370 5.44 12.12 -28.24
C ALA A 370 5.75 10.69 -28.69
N LEU A 371 5.47 9.71 -27.81
CA LEU A 371 5.71 8.28 -28.12
C LEU A 371 4.71 7.71 -29.12
N ARG A 372 3.48 8.23 -29.16
CA ARG A 372 2.47 7.83 -30.19
C ARG A 372 2.91 8.27 -31.59
N LYS A 373 3.44 9.50 -31.73
CA LYS A 373 3.97 10.03 -33.00
C LYS A 373 5.16 9.20 -33.49
N GLN A 374 6.08 8.84 -32.59
CA GLN A 374 7.23 8.03 -32.92
C GLN A 374 6.84 6.62 -33.38
N SER A 375 5.92 5.98 -32.68
CA SER A 375 5.38 4.65 -33.05
C SER A 375 4.70 4.66 -34.43
N SER A 376 3.96 5.71 -34.77
CA SER A 376 3.32 5.83 -36.09
C SER A 376 4.34 6.11 -37.21
N PHE A 377 5.40 6.85 -36.92
CA PHE A 377 6.49 7.11 -37.86
C PHE A 377 7.28 5.83 -38.13
N ASP A 378 7.65 5.06 -37.11
CA ASP A 378 8.36 3.77 -37.23
C ASP A 378 7.52 2.74 -38.01
N LEU A 379 6.19 2.71 -37.77
CA LEU A 379 5.28 1.84 -38.52
C LEU A 379 5.23 2.21 -40.02
N ASN A 380 5.16 3.49 -40.34
CA ASN A 380 5.17 3.97 -41.71
C ASN A 380 6.50 3.69 -42.41
N LEU A 381 7.65 3.83 -41.71
CA LEU A 381 8.94 3.52 -42.22
C LEU A 381 9.09 2.02 -42.53
N SER A 382 8.58 1.15 -41.64
CA SER A 382 8.59 -0.29 -41.83
C SER A 382 7.72 -0.74 -43.00
N LEU A 383 6.53 -0.10 -43.17
CA LEU A 383 5.64 -0.36 -44.31
C LEU A 383 6.25 0.13 -45.64
N HIS A 384 6.96 1.26 -45.63
CA HIS A 384 7.62 1.80 -46.83
C HIS A 384 8.80 0.93 -47.25
N ASN A 385 9.61 0.44 -46.29
CA ASN A 385 10.71 -0.49 -46.56
C ASN A 385 10.22 -1.86 -47.09
N ASN A 386 9.13 -2.39 -46.56
CA ASN A 386 8.51 -3.64 -47.02
C ASN A 386 7.97 -3.50 -48.45
N ASN A 387 7.37 -2.37 -48.80
CA ASN A 387 6.87 -2.11 -50.15
C ASN A 387 8.02 -1.93 -51.17
N ASN A 388 9.14 -1.34 -50.73
CA ASN A 388 10.32 -1.22 -51.63
C ASN A 388 10.98 -2.57 -51.88
N ASN A 389 11.08 -3.44 -50.87
CA ASN A 389 11.65 -4.78 -51.04
C ASN A 389 10.78 -5.67 -51.96
N ASN A 390 9.44 -5.57 -51.84
CA ASN A 390 8.54 -6.32 -52.75
C ASN A 390 8.57 -5.82 -54.19
N ASN A 391 8.80 -4.51 -54.42
CA ASN A 391 8.95 -3.94 -55.76
C ASN A 391 10.31 -4.27 -56.43
N GLU A 392 11.37 -4.56 -55.65
CA GLU A 392 12.64 -5.04 -56.17
C GLU A 392 12.59 -6.53 -56.51
N GLU A 393 11.85 -7.35 -55.76
CA GLU A 393 11.67 -8.77 -56.09
C GLU A 393 10.76 -8.99 -57.32
N GLU A 394 9.79 -8.10 -57.58
CA GLU A 394 8.98 -8.16 -58.82
C GLU A 394 9.72 -7.68 -60.06
N LYS A 395 10.82 -6.89 -59.94
CA LYS A 395 11.65 -6.47 -61.06
C LYS A 395 12.74 -7.45 -61.41
N LEU A 396 12.95 -8.49 -60.58
CA LEU A 396 13.96 -9.52 -60.77
C LEU A 396 13.35 -10.87 -61.27
N LYS A 397 12.04 -10.91 -61.53
CA LYS A 397 11.33 -12.01 -62.23
C LYS A 397 10.95 -11.53 -63.61
#